data_4fe5632a902febe2b99c6115ea5752be
#
_entry.id   4fe5632a902febe2b99c6115ea5752be
#
_cell.length_a   1.000
_cell.length_b   1.000
_cell.length_c   1.000
_cell.angle_alpha   90.00
_cell.angle_beta   90.00
_cell.angle_gamma   90.00
#
_symmetry.space_group_name_H-M   'P 1'
#
loop_
_entity.id
_entity.type
_entity.pdbx_description
1 polymer ?
#
loop_
_entity_poly.entity_id
_entity_poly.type
_entity_poly.pdbx_seq_one_letter_code
_entity_poly.pdbx_strand_id
1 'polypeptide(L)'
;MESKLAQTNQTMTGKVRRLVLSLLSTGHCSADQVASQLGIDRRTVHRRLAREGSTFTGIFDEVRTGLAVRYLGRRERPVSYVVELLGFSVHSAFARWFRGRFGCSASAWRAGRAQHAQAAQQPSPDGAPRLRGQAGRR
;
A
#
# COMPACT_ATOMS: atom_id res chain seq x y z
N MET A 1 14.81 18.37 0.94
CA MET A 1 14.56 16.97 0.64
C MET A 1 15.11 16.03 1.67
N GLU A 2 16.40 16.06 1.83
CA GLU A 2 17.01 15.17 2.79
C GLU A 2 16.59 15.45 4.21
N SER A 3 16.44 16.73 4.57
CA SER A 3 16.04 17.05 5.92
C SER A 3 14.64 16.55 6.22
N LYS A 4 13.76 16.61 5.24
CA LYS A 4 12.42 16.09 5.42
C LYS A 4 12.43 14.59 5.61
N LEU A 5 13.25 13.89 4.84
CA LEU A 5 13.38 12.46 4.98
C LEU A 5 13.94 12.08 6.33
N ALA A 6 14.98 12.82 6.78
CA ALA A 6 15.57 12.55 8.07
C ALA A 6 14.57 12.80 9.19
N GLN A 7 13.77 13.85 9.09
CA GLN A 7 12.75 14.12 10.10
C GLN A 7 11.70 13.02 10.12
N THR A 8 11.29 12.53 8.94
CA THR A 8 10.33 11.45 8.87
C THR A 8 10.87 10.21 9.57
N ASN A 9 12.14 9.90 9.34
CA ASN A 9 12.74 8.72 9.96
C ASN A 9 12.90 8.88 11.47
N GLN A 10 12.99 10.10 11.96
CA GLN A 10 13.14 10.34 13.39
C GLN A 10 11.82 10.33 14.14
N THR A 11 10.70 10.50 13.45
CA THR A 11 9.42 10.43 14.13
C THR A 11 9.07 9.00 14.43
N MET A 12 8.17 8.80 15.40
CA MET A 12 7.69 7.46 15.69
C MET A 12 6.97 6.89 14.47
N THR A 13 6.17 7.72 13.79
CA THR A 13 5.47 7.29 12.58
C THR A 13 6.46 6.78 11.53
N GLY A 14 7.54 7.51 11.30
CA GLY A 14 8.54 7.11 10.33
C GLY A 14 9.25 5.82 10.72
N LYS A 15 9.58 5.69 12.00
CA LYS A 15 10.25 4.47 12.48
C LYS A 15 9.34 3.26 12.33
N VAL A 16 8.08 3.40 12.69
CA VAL A 16 7.12 2.30 12.58
C VAL A 16 6.91 1.94 11.11
N ARG A 17 6.79 2.94 10.25
CA ARG A 17 6.61 2.67 8.81
C ARG A 17 7.77 1.87 8.25
N ARG A 18 8.98 2.23 8.60
CA ARG A 18 10.15 1.49 8.12
C ARG A 18 10.15 0.06 8.61
N LEU A 19 9.79 -0.15 9.87
CA LEU A 19 9.75 -1.50 10.42
C LEU A 19 8.63 -2.33 9.79
N VAL A 20 7.49 -1.72 9.54
CA VAL A 20 6.41 -2.42 8.85
C VAL A 20 6.88 -2.85 7.47
N LEU A 21 7.55 -1.97 6.74
CA LEU A 21 8.07 -2.31 5.42
C LEU A 21 9.01 -3.52 5.47
N SER A 22 9.89 -3.56 6.47
CA SER A 22 10.86 -4.64 6.52
C SER A 22 10.29 -5.93 7.08
N LEU A 23 9.27 -5.86 7.91
CA LEU A 23 8.71 -7.05 8.55
C LEU A 23 7.52 -7.64 7.80
N LEU A 24 6.92 -6.88 6.90
CA LEU A 24 5.66 -7.27 6.30
C LEU A 24 5.75 -8.59 5.55
N SER A 25 6.77 -8.73 4.72
CA SER A 25 6.92 -9.93 3.90
C SER A 25 7.29 -11.16 4.71
N THR A 26 7.71 -10.98 5.96
CA THR A 26 8.03 -12.13 6.82
C THR A 26 6.77 -12.80 7.35
N GLY A 27 5.63 -12.12 7.29
CA GLY A 27 4.41 -12.62 7.88
C GLY A 27 4.33 -12.42 9.38
N HIS A 28 5.32 -11.77 9.96
CA HIS A 28 5.39 -11.55 11.41
C HIS A 28 5.28 -10.09 11.79
N CYS A 29 4.67 -9.28 10.94
CA CYS A 29 4.54 -7.87 11.24
C CYS A 29 3.33 -7.63 12.13
N SER A 30 3.61 -7.18 13.34
CA SER A 30 2.57 -6.86 14.32
C SER A 30 3.06 -5.71 15.17
N ALA A 31 2.13 -5.10 15.89
CA ALA A 31 2.51 -4.01 16.80
C ALA A 31 3.50 -4.50 17.86
N ASP A 32 3.35 -5.75 18.30
CA ASP A 32 4.28 -6.31 19.28
C ASP A 32 5.66 -6.47 18.71
N GLN A 33 5.76 -6.96 17.47
CA GLN A 33 7.05 -7.11 16.83
C GLN A 33 7.73 -5.78 16.59
N VAL A 34 6.96 -4.79 16.17
CA VAL A 34 7.51 -3.45 15.94
C VAL A 34 8.00 -2.87 17.27
N ALA A 35 7.21 -3.01 18.33
CA ALA A 35 7.62 -2.52 19.63
C ALA A 35 8.89 -3.19 20.11
N SER A 36 8.99 -4.50 19.90
CA SER A 36 10.19 -5.25 20.28
C SER A 36 11.41 -4.71 19.56
N GLN A 37 11.29 -4.45 18.27
CA GLN A 37 12.40 -3.91 17.50
C GLN A 37 12.81 -2.52 17.96
N LEU A 38 11.86 -1.75 18.47
CA LEU A 38 12.14 -0.41 18.97
C LEU A 38 12.61 -0.40 20.40
N GLY A 39 12.54 -1.53 21.09
CA GLY A 39 12.96 -1.61 22.48
C GLY A 39 12.00 -0.95 23.45
N ILE A 40 10.74 -0.82 23.07
CA ILE A 40 9.70 -0.24 23.92
C ILE A 40 8.48 -1.13 23.89
N ASP A 41 7.51 -0.87 24.76
CA ASP A 41 6.34 -1.70 24.78
C ASP A 41 5.30 -1.20 23.78
N ARG A 42 4.33 -2.06 23.51
CA ARG A 42 3.29 -1.78 22.53
C ARG A 42 2.45 -0.57 22.90
N ARG A 43 2.15 -0.43 24.19
CA ARG A 43 1.38 0.72 24.65
C ARG A 43 2.11 2.03 24.36
N THR A 44 3.42 2.02 24.56
CA THR A 44 4.22 3.22 24.28
C THR A 44 4.21 3.55 22.80
N VAL A 45 4.29 2.52 21.94
CA VAL A 45 4.19 2.74 20.50
C VAL A 45 2.88 3.44 20.16
N HIS A 46 1.77 2.88 20.63
CA HIS A 46 0.45 3.45 20.33
C HIS A 46 0.32 4.88 20.85
N ARG A 47 0.81 5.12 22.07
CA ARG A 47 0.71 6.45 22.67
C ARG A 47 1.50 7.48 21.87
N ARG A 48 2.71 7.13 21.49
CA ARG A 48 3.55 8.06 20.73
C ARG A 48 3.01 8.30 19.34
N LEU A 49 2.48 7.27 18.69
CA LEU A 49 1.85 7.44 17.39
C LEU A 49 0.65 8.37 17.49
N ALA A 50 -0.15 8.21 18.54
CA ALA A 50 -1.32 9.07 18.75
C ALA A 50 -0.93 10.53 18.85
N ARG A 51 0.20 10.81 19.52
CA ARG A 51 0.67 12.18 19.63
C ARG A 51 1.02 12.78 18.28
N GLU A 52 1.39 11.93 17.32
CA GLU A 52 1.72 12.38 15.98
C GLU A 52 0.52 12.31 15.04
N GLY A 53 -0.66 11.96 15.57
CA GLY A 53 -1.84 11.84 14.74
C GLY A 53 -1.91 10.58 13.93
N SER A 54 -1.20 9.54 14.34
CA SER A 54 -1.10 8.29 13.59
C SER A 54 -1.58 7.12 14.43
N THR A 55 -1.86 6.01 13.75
CA THR A 55 -2.14 4.73 14.40
C THR A 55 -1.34 3.64 13.70
N PHE A 56 -1.06 2.57 14.45
CA PHE A 56 -0.35 1.45 13.84
C PHE A 56 -1.15 0.85 12.68
N THR A 57 -2.44 0.65 12.88
CA THR A 57 -3.30 0.10 11.84
C THR A 57 -3.29 0.97 10.59
N GLY A 58 -3.36 2.28 10.77
CA GLY A 58 -3.32 3.21 9.65
C GLY A 58 -2.02 3.11 8.87
N ILE A 59 -0.90 3.05 9.58
CA ILE A 59 0.40 2.93 8.92
C ILE A 59 0.51 1.60 8.19
N PHE A 60 0.05 0.53 8.84
CA PHE A 60 0.08 -0.81 8.28
C PHE A 60 -0.71 -0.87 6.98
N ASP A 61 -1.91 -0.30 6.97
CA ASP A 61 -2.74 -0.28 5.78
C ASP A 61 -2.16 0.61 4.69
N GLU A 62 -1.57 1.74 5.06
CA GLU A 62 -0.92 2.59 4.08
C GLU A 62 0.23 1.89 3.38
N VAL A 63 1.05 1.19 4.16
CA VAL A 63 2.18 0.47 3.60
C VAL A 63 1.69 -0.63 2.66
N ARG A 64 0.70 -1.40 3.11
CA ARG A 64 0.13 -2.45 2.27
C ARG A 64 -0.46 -1.90 0.99
N THR A 65 -1.19 -0.80 1.09
CA THR A 65 -1.81 -0.18 -0.08
C THR A 65 -0.75 0.27 -1.08
N GLY A 66 0.28 0.94 -0.59
CA GLY A 66 1.35 1.42 -1.47
C GLY A 66 2.07 0.27 -2.15
N LEU A 67 2.37 -0.79 -1.40
CA LEU A 67 3.04 -1.94 -1.98
C LEU A 67 2.14 -2.67 -2.97
N ALA A 68 0.85 -2.77 -2.68
CA ALA A 68 -0.07 -3.41 -3.60
C ALA A 68 -0.09 -2.69 -4.95
N VAL A 69 -0.22 -1.38 -4.92
CA VAL A 69 -0.22 -0.58 -6.13
C VAL A 69 1.08 -0.79 -6.90
N ARG A 70 2.20 -0.74 -6.18
CA ARG A 70 3.51 -0.84 -6.80
C ARG A 70 3.72 -2.20 -7.46
N TYR A 71 3.42 -3.27 -6.74
CA TYR A 71 3.73 -4.61 -7.24
C TYR A 71 2.68 -5.13 -8.20
N LEU A 72 1.42 -4.77 -8.03
CA LEU A 72 0.41 -5.16 -9.00
C LEU A 72 0.61 -4.43 -10.33
N GLY A 73 1.26 -3.27 -10.30
CA GLY A 73 1.60 -2.56 -11.52
C GLY A 73 2.65 -3.28 -12.35
N ARG A 74 3.40 -4.18 -11.75
CA ARG A 74 4.40 -4.95 -12.45
C ARG A 74 3.80 -6.28 -12.88
N ARG A 75 3.63 -6.45 -14.15
CA ARG A 75 2.90 -7.60 -14.68
C ARG A 75 3.71 -8.88 -14.65
N GLU A 76 5.01 -8.78 -14.49
CA GLU A 76 5.85 -9.97 -14.46
C GLU A 76 5.68 -10.80 -13.19
N ARG A 77 5.01 -10.24 -12.18
CA ARG A 77 4.79 -10.98 -10.94
C ARG A 77 3.33 -11.40 -10.84
N PRO A 78 3.07 -12.68 -10.51
CA PRO A 78 1.69 -13.11 -10.33
C PRO A 78 1.08 -12.51 -9.06
N VAL A 79 -0.25 -12.47 -9.02
CA VAL A 79 -0.94 -11.93 -7.86
C VAL A 79 -0.57 -12.71 -6.59
N SER A 80 -0.38 -14.03 -6.71
CA SER A 80 -0.02 -14.84 -5.55
C SER A 80 1.30 -14.39 -4.92
N TYR A 81 2.23 -13.93 -5.74
CA TYR A 81 3.48 -13.41 -5.23
C TYR A 81 3.25 -12.14 -4.42
N VAL A 82 2.37 -11.28 -4.91
CA VAL A 82 2.04 -10.04 -4.22
C VAL A 82 1.37 -10.34 -2.88
N VAL A 83 0.50 -11.35 -2.85
CA VAL A 83 -0.16 -11.76 -1.62
C VAL A 83 0.87 -12.06 -0.52
N GLU A 84 1.92 -12.81 -0.89
CA GLU A 84 2.97 -13.13 0.06
C GLU A 84 3.75 -11.89 0.48
N LEU A 85 4.08 -11.04 -0.46
CA LEU A 85 4.84 -9.83 -0.15
C LEU A 85 4.11 -8.93 0.83
N LEU A 86 2.78 -8.92 0.76
CA LEU A 86 1.98 -8.09 1.63
C LEU A 86 1.72 -8.73 2.99
N GLY A 87 2.29 -9.90 3.22
CA GLY A 87 2.21 -10.53 4.54
C GLY A 87 0.93 -11.26 4.82
N PHE A 88 0.16 -11.58 3.78
CA PHE A 88 -1.07 -12.37 3.97
C PHE A 88 -0.74 -13.85 3.95
N SER A 89 -1.26 -14.57 4.93
CA SER A 89 -1.02 -16.00 5.01
C SER A 89 -1.97 -16.80 4.13
N VAL A 90 -3.14 -16.24 3.82
CA VAL A 90 -4.09 -16.90 2.94
C VAL A 90 -4.60 -15.92 1.90
N HIS A 91 -4.82 -16.45 0.71
CA HIS A 91 -5.24 -15.62 -0.42
C HIS A 91 -6.61 -14.99 -0.19
N SER A 92 -7.49 -15.70 0.49
CA SER A 92 -8.85 -15.18 0.73
C SER A 92 -8.84 -13.92 1.60
N ALA A 93 -7.92 -13.86 2.56
CA ALA A 93 -7.79 -12.68 3.39
C ALA A 93 -7.31 -11.48 2.56
N PHE A 94 -6.35 -11.73 1.68
CA PHE A 94 -5.89 -10.69 0.77
C PHE A 94 -7.03 -10.21 -0.14
N ALA A 95 -7.77 -11.14 -0.70
CA ALA A 95 -8.85 -10.79 -1.63
C ALA A 95 -9.89 -9.91 -0.93
N ARG A 96 -10.24 -10.26 0.30
CA ARG A 96 -11.22 -9.49 1.06
C ARG A 96 -10.68 -8.09 1.36
N TRP A 97 -9.44 -8.03 1.80
CA TRP A 97 -8.82 -6.75 2.11
C TRP A 97 -8.74 -5.88 0.86
N PHE A 98 -8.29 -6.47 -0.26
CA PHE A 98 -8.11 -5.71 -1.48
C PHE A 98 -9.44 -5.17 -2.01
N ARG A 99 -10.45 -6.02 -2.02
CA ARG A 99 -11.76 -5.60 -2.53
C ARG A 99 -12.35 -4.48 -1.66
N GLY A 100 -12.16 -4.57 -0.35
CA GLY A 100 -12.63 -3.53 0.54
C GLY A 100 -11.90 -2.21 0.35
N ARG A 101 -10.63 -2.29 -0.02
CA ARG A 101 -9.81 -1.09 -0.15
C ARG A 101 -9.90 -0.47 -1.53
N PHE A 102 -9.96 -1.30 -2.57
CA PHE A 102 -9.90 -0.82 -3.96
C PHE A 102 -11.22 -0.95 -4.70
N GLY A 103 -12.19 -1.63 -4.15
CA GLY A 103 -13.50 -1.75 -4.77
C GLY A 103 -13.61 -2.82 -5.85
N CYS A 104 -12.54 -3.54 -6.14
CA CYS A 104 -12.55 -4.59 -7.15
C CYS A 104 -11.46 -5.60 -6.82
N SER A 105 -11.44 -6.69 -7.56
CA SER A 105 -10.40 -7.70 -7.34
C SER A 105 -9.05 -7.20 -7.82
N ALA A 106 -7.99 -7.82 -7.32
CA ALA A 106 -6.64 -7.46 -7.73
C ALA A 106 -6.43 -7.68 -9.21
N SER A 107 -6.97 -8.77 -9.75
CA SER A 107 -6.85 -9.05 -11.18
C SER A 107 -7.56 -8.00 -12.02
N ALA A 108 -8.77 -7.60 -11.61
CA ALA A 108 -9.52 -6.58 -12.32
C ALA A 108 -8.79 -5.24 -12.26
N TRP A 109 -8.26 -4.92 -11.10
CA TRP A 109 -7.52 -3.67 -10.91
C TRP A 109 -6.29 -3.63 -11.80
N ARG A 110 -5.56 -4.75 -11.86
CA ARG A 110 -4.37 -4.85 -12.71
C ARG A 110 -4.71 -4.67 -14.18
N ALA A 111 -5.78 -5.29 -14.63
CA ALA A 111 -6.22 -5.17 -16.00
C ALA A 111 -6.65 -3.74 -16.33
N GLY A 112 -7.38 -3.10 -15.43
CA GLY A 112 -7.78 -1.72 -15.62
C GLY A 112 -6.60 -0.77 -15.67
N ARG A 113 -5.60 -1.03 -14.85
CA ARG A 113 -4.41 -0.21 -14.84
C ARG A 113 -3.64 -0.33 -16.16
N ALA A 114 -3.56 -1.53 -16.71
CA ALA A 114 -2.89 -1.73 -17.98
C ALA A 114 -3.61 -1.00 -19.09
N GLN A 115 -4.93 -1.03 -19.07
CA GLN A 115 -5.71 -0.30 -20.06
C GLN A 115 -5.51 1.20 -19.94
N HIS A 116 -5.47 1.70 -18.72
CA HIS A 116 -5.24 3.11 -18.49
C HIS A 116 -3.87 3.54 -18.99
N ALA A 117 -2.87 2.71 -18.76
CA ALA A 117 -1.52 3.03 -19.20
C ALA A 117 -1.45 3.10 -20.72
N GLN A 118 -2.11 2.18 -21.39
CA GLN A 118 -2.13 2.19 -22.85
C GLN A 118 -2.86 3.41 -23.38
N ALA A 119 -3.98 3.74 -22.76
CA ALA A 119 -4.73 4.93 -23.18
C ALA A 119 -3.92 6.19 -23.00
N ALA A 120 -3.15 6.27 -21.91
CA ALA A 120 -2.34 7.44 -21.66
C ALA A 120 -1.20 7.59 -22.67
N GLN A 121 -0.72 6.46 -23.17
CA GLN A 121 0.39 6.48 -24.13
C GLN A 121 -0.06 6.81 -25.52
N GLN A 122 -1.34 6.67 -25.83
CA GLN A 122 -1.85 6.96 -27.14
C GLN A 122 -2.29 8.41 -27.22
N PRO A 123 -1.85 9.13 -28.25
CA PRO A 123 -2.30 10.52 -28.39
C PRO A 123 -3.76 10.55 -28.76
N SER A 124 -4.44 11.54 -28.23
CA SER A 124 -5.83 11.74 -28.53
C SER A 124 -5.96 12.19 -29.97
N PRO A 125 -6.86 11.57 -30.74
CA PRO A 125 -6.95 11.93 -32.15
C PRO A 125 -7.29 13.38 -32.38
N ASP A 126 -8.15 13.94 -31.55
CA ASP A 126 -8.54 15.33 -31.72
C ASP A 126 -7.95 16.23 -30.65
N GLY A 127 -7.07 15.68 -29.84
CA GLY A 127 -6.43 16.46 -28.80
C GLY A 127 -7.33 16.85 -27.67
N ALA A 128 -8.56 16.42 -27.70
CA ALA A 128 -9.49 16.77 -26.65
C ALA A 128 -9.33 15.83 -25.47
N PRO A 129 -9.48 16.34 -24.28
CA PRO A 129 -9.48 15.44 -23.13
C PRO A 129 -10.76 14.64 -23.11
N ARG A 130 -10.62 13.46 -22.76
CA ARG A 130 -11.75 12.63 -22.68
C ARG A 130 -12.38 12.83 -21.43
N LEU A 131 -13.34 13.35 -21.38
CA LEU A 131 -13.93 13.53 -20.22
C LEU A 131 -14.88 12.74 -19.97
N ARG A 132 -15.13 12.73 -20.18
CA ARG A 132 -15.95 12.20 -20.09
C ARG A 132 -16.27 11.27 -19.97
N GLY A 133 -16.36 11.20 -19.71
CA GLY A 133 -16.50 10.33 -19.61
C GLY A 133 -17.16 9.73 -20.07
N GLN A 134 -17.27 10.02 -20.42
CA GLN A 134 -17.69 9.52 -20.89
C GLN A 134 -17.69 8.65 -20.75
N ALA A 135 -17.62 8.75 -20.35
CA ALA A 135 -17.57 8.00 -20.26
C ALA A 135 -18.20 7.27 -20.14
N GLY A 136 -18.55 7.33 -20.03
CA GLY A 136 -19.02 6.61 -19.95
C GLY A 136 -19.73 6.06 -20.72
N ARG A 137 -19.94 6.22 -21.19
CA ARG A 137 -20.41 5.75 -21.90
C ARG A 137 -20.25 4.70 -22.19
N ARG A 138 -20.21 4.47 -22.12
CA ARG A 138 -19.91 3.64 -22.35
C ARG A 138 -19.88 2.84 -21.96
#